data_32027699ea5304eed9626f1b4373da46
#
_entry.id   32027699ea5304eed9626f1b4373da46
#
_cell.length_a   1.000
_cell.length_b   1.000
_cell.length_c   1.000
_cell.angle_alpha   90.00
_cell.angle_beta   90.00
_cell.angle_gamma   90.00
#
_symmetry.space_group_name_H-M   'P 1'
#
loop_
_entity.id
_entity.type
_entity.pdbx_description
1 polymer ?
#
loop_
_entity_poly.entity_id
_entity_poly.type
_entity_poly.pdbx_seq_one_letter_code
_entity_poly.pdbx_strand_id
1 'polypeptide(L)'
;MISELEKKILKSLNENARKSFREVAKEVGTSTTAKYNNVKKMEKRGLLQGYVPAVDEELLGFTLTAIIAMRISQGKLYNVYDKIIKYPEVREIYDLTGEWDAILVCFFKKRRDLDNFLKTKLNLPHIERVMTHVVLNVIKDEKRAFIEAL
;
A
#
# COMPACT_ATOMS: atom_id res chain seq x y z
N MET A 1 16.36 12.70 10.92
CA MET A 1 16.66 11.39 11.55
C MET A 1 15.58 11.04 12.54
N ILE A 2 15.30 9.76 12.73
CA ILE A 2 14.32 9.22 13.70
C ILE A 2 15.08 8.98 15.01
N SER A 3 14.53 9.45 16.15
CA SER A 3 15.13 9.23 17.46
C SER A 3 14.95 7.79 17.96
N GLU A 4 15.78 7.32 18.88
CA GLU A 4 15.64 5.98 19.48
C GLU A 4 14.29 5.78 20.18
N LEU A 5 13.74 6.83 20.80
CA LEU A 5 12.41 6.78 21.41
C LEU A 5 11.32 6.64 20.34
N GLU A 6 11.41 7.39 19.24
CA GLU A 6 10.48 7.25 18.11
C GLU A 6 10.51 5.84 17.51
N LYS A 7 11.70 5.25 17.34
CA LYS A 7 11.85 3.85 16.88
C LYS A 7 11.13 2.86 17.83
N LYS A 8 11.35 2.97 19.13
CA LYS A 8 10.70 2.12 20.12
C LYS A 8 9.19 2.26 20.10
N ILE A 9 8.67 3.49 20.00
CA ILE A 9 7.23 3.75 19.89
C ILE A 9 6.67 3.11 18.61
N LEU A 10 7.35 3.29 17.47
CA LEU A 10 6.91 2.70 16.21
C LEU A 10 6.92 1.17 16.25
N LYS A 11 7.94 0.53 16.84
CA LYS A 11 7.97 -0.93 17.02
C LYS A 11 6.77 -1.42 17.84
N SER A 12 6.50 -0.79 18.96
CA SER A 12 5.35 -1.13 19.81
C SER A 12 4.01 -0.99 19.08
N LEU A 13 3.81 0.10 18.33
CA LEU A 13 2.61 0.33 17.52
C LEU A 13 2.52 -0.63 16.32
N ASN A 14 3.66 -1.03 15.76
CA ASN A 14 3.71 -1.98 14.64
C ASN A 14 3.29 -3.39 15.05
N GLU A 15 3.55 -3.77 16.31
CA GLU A 15 3.06 -5.03 16.89
C GLU A 15 1.55 -4.98 17.13
N ASN A 16 1.07 -3.88 17.73
CA ASN A 16 -0.35 -3.67 18.00
C ASN A 16 -0.69 -2.18 18.06
N ALA A 17 -1.25 -1.67 16.97
CA ALA A 17 -1.66 -0.26 16.85
C ALA A 17 -2.82 0.14 17.78
N ARG A 18 -3.49 -0.84 18.43
CA ARG A 18 -4.57 -0.59 19.40
C ARG A 18 -4.09 -0.34 20.84
N LYS A 19 -2.78 -0.50 21.10
CA LYS A 19 -2.22 -0.19 22.44
C LYS A 19 -2.55 1.25 22.81
N SER A 20 -3.00 1.44 24.04
CA SER A 20 -3.24 2.79 24.58
C SER A 20 -1.93 3.58 24.71
N PHE A 21 -2.03 4.90 24.81
CA PHE A 21 -0.86 5.76 25.06
C PHE A 21 -0.09 5.36 26.33
N ARG A 22 -0.81 4.92 27.36
CA ARG A 22 -0.23 4.50 28.64
C ARG A 22 0.53 3.17 28.52
N GLU A 23 -0.02 2.21 27.80
CA GLU A 23 0.64 0.90 27.57
C GLU A 23 1.94 1.07 26.81
N VAL A 24 1.91 1.81 25.69
CA VAL A 24 3.12 2.08 24.91
C VAL A 24 4.16 2.86 25.72
N ALA A 25 3.74 3.87 26.47
CA ALA A 25 4.66 4.66 27.33
C ALA A 25 5.37 3.79 28.37
N LYS A 26 4.63 2.87 29.01
CA LYS A 26 5.20 1.90 29.97
C LYS A 26 6.19 0.95 29.29
N GLU A 27 5.84 0.43 28.12
CA GLU A 27 6.67 -0.52 27.37
C GLU A 27 8.00 0.09 26.90
N VAL A 28 7.96 1.34 26.41
CA VAL A 28 9.17 2.02 25.90
C VAL A 28 9.95 2.77 26.98
N GLY A 29 9.49 2.76 28.24
CA GLY A 29 10.16 3.39 29.38
C GLY A 29 10.10 4.92 29.37
N THR A 30 8.96 5.51 29.01
CA THR A 30 8.76 6.97 28.97
C THR A 30 7.45 7.39 29.66
N SER A 31 7.24 8.71 29.82
CA SER A 31 5.96 9.23 30.30
C SER A 31 4.89 9.21 29.20
N THR A 32 3.62 9.13 29.61
CA THR A 32 2.48 9.18 28.69
C THR A 32 2.48 10.50 27.89
N THR A 33 2.83 11.60 28.52
CA THR A 33 2.93 12.92 27.87
C THR A 33 4.05 12.96 26.82
N ALA A 34 5.23 12.42 27.17
CA ALA A 34 6.35 12.34 26.21
C ALA A 34 5.99 11.46 25.01
N LYS A 35 5.35 10.29 25.23
CA LYS A 35 4.87 9.42 24.16
C LYS A 35 3.87 10.15 23.27
N TYR A 36 2.86 10.81 23.85
CA TYR A 36 1.87 11.57 23.10
C TYR A 36 2.52 12.62 22.21
N ASN A 37 3.43 13.43 22.77
CA ASN A 37 4.13 14.47 22.03
C ASN A 37 4.98 13.91 20.89
N ASN A 38 5.65 12.76 21.08
CA ASN A 38 6.43 12.10 20.03
C ASN A 38 5.52 11.57 18.91
N VAL A 39 4.39 10.93 19.25
CA VAL A 39 3.43 10.47 18.24
C VAL A 39 2.90 11.65 17.42
N LYS A 40 2.49 12.75 18.08
CA LYS A 40 2.04 13.96 17.37
C LYS A 40 3.11 14.56 16.45
N LYS A 41 4.36 14.56 16.87
CA LYS A 41 5.49 14.99 16.01
C LYS A 41 5.66 14.06 14.79
N MET A 42 5.57 12.75 14.98
CA MET A 42 5.67 11.77 13.89
C MET A 42 4.52 11.92 12.90
N GLU A 43 3.28 12.11 13.39
CA GLU A 43 2.11 12.40 12.56
C GLU A 43 2.30 13.69 11.75
N LYS A 44 2.68 14.79 12.40
CA LYS A 44 2.91 16.09 11.75
C LYS A 44 4.00 16.06 10.68
N ARG A 45 5.03 15.23 10.87
CA ARG A 45 6.13 15.03 9.90
C ARG A 45 5.77 14.06 8.77
N GLY A 46 4.59 13.43 8.81
CA GLY A 46 4.19 12.40 7.86
C GLY A 46 4.93 11.06 8.01
N LEU A 47 5.69 10.87 9.10
CA LEU A 47 6.35 9.60 9.40
C LEU A 47 5.34 8.54 9.82
N LEU A 48 4.37 8.91 10.65
CA LEU A 48 3.21 8.09 11.00
C LEU A 48 2.01 8.64 10.25
N GLN A 49 1.59 7.95 9.20
CA GLN A 49 0.55 8.43 8.28
C GLN A 49 -0.87 8.06 8.73
N GLY A 50 -0.99 7.13 9.68
CA GLY A 50 -2.28 6.70 10.19
C GLY A 50 -2.24 5.28 10.74
N TYR A 51 -3.42 4.78 11.06
CA TYR A 51 -3.65 3.43 11.58
C TYR A 51 -4.73 2.77 10.72
N VAL A 52 -4.39 1.69 10.06
CA VAL A 52 -5.31 0.94 9.21
C VAL A 52 -5.46 -0.48 9.72
N PRO A 53 -6.66 -1.08 9.67
CA PRO A 53 -6.85 -2.47 9.99
C PRO A 53 -6.18 -3.34 8.90
N ALA A 54 -5.41 -4.36 9.31
CA ALA A 54 -5.05 -5.45 8.44
C ALA A 54 -6.28 -6.36 8.29
N VAL A 55 -6.69 -6.59 7.05
CA VAL A 55 -7.88 -7.41 6.75
C VAL A 55 -7.50 -8.55 5.82
N ASP A 56 -8.30 -9.60 5.84
CA ASP A 56 -8.24 -10.70 4.89
C ASP A 56 -9.10 -10.34 3.68
N GLU A 57 -8.49 -10.11 2.53
CA GLU A 57 -9.17 -9.71 1.32
C GLU A 57 -10.07 -10.80 0.74
N GLU A 58 -9.72 -12.09 0.95
CA GLU A 58 -10.57 -13.20 0.50
C GLU A 58 -11.88 -13.25 1.28
N LEU A 59 -11.83 -13.02 2.60
CA LEU A 59 -13.04 -12.92 3.43
C LEU A 59 -13.91 -11.71 3.05
N LEU A 60 -13.32 -10.66 2.47
CA LEU A 60 -14.07 -9.54 1.88
C LEU A 60 -14.63 -9.86 0.48
N GLY A 61 -14.33 -11.06 -0.04
CA GLY A 61 -14.79 -11.52 -1.35
C GLY A 61 -13.86 -11.15 -2.51
N PHE A 62 -12.68 -10.59 -2.26
CA PHE A 62 -11.67 -10.34 -3.30
C PHE A 62 -10.79 -11.59 -3.46
N THR A 63 -11.24 -12.52 -4.30
CA THR A 63 -10.62 -13.82 -4.48
C THR A 63 -9.60 -13.88 -5.61
N LEU A 64 -9.39 -12.78 -6.33
CA LEU A 64 -8.50 -12.73 -7.46
C LEU A 64 -7.63 -11.48 -7.41
N THR A 65 -6.31 -11.69 -7.34
CA THR A 65 -5.30 -10.63 -7.44
C THR A 65 -4.64 -10.71 -8.81
N ALA A 66 -4.50 -9.58 -9.48
CA ALA A 66 -3.78 -9.46 -10.73
C ALA A 66 -2.67 -8.42 -10.63
N ILE A 67 -1.50 -8.79 -11.20
CA ILE A 67 -0.38 -7.87 -11.41
C ILE A 67 -0.37 -7.54 -12.90
N ILE A 68 -0.54 -6.26 -13.23
CA ILE A 68 -0.72 -5.80 -14.59
C ILE A 68 0.42 -4.86 -14.96
N ALA A 69 1.30 -5.31 -15.86
CA ALA A 69 2.35 -4.47 -16.41
C ALA A 69 1.83 -3.71 -17.63
N MET A 70 2.22 -2.44 -17.75
CA MET A 70 1.81 -1.58 -18.85
C MET A 70 3.01 -0.92 -19.51
N ARG A 71 2.94 -0.81 -20.84
CA ARG A 71 3.77 0.07 -21.63
C ARG A 71 2.95 1.26 -22.08
N ILE A 72 3.49 2.46 -21.85
CA ILE A 72 2.79 3.72 -22.05
C ILE A 72 3.60 4.58 -23.01
N SER A 73 2.93 5.26 -23.93
CA SER A 73 3.58 6.13 -24.91
C SER A 73 4.42 7.20 -24.21
N GLN A 74 5.60 7.46 -24.76
CA GLN A 74 6.55 8.41 -24.22
C GLN A 74 5.92 9.78 -23.94
N GLY A 75 6.18 10.32 -22.72
CA GLY A 75 5.66 11.60 -22.27
C GLY A 75 4.16 11.60 -21.91
N LYS A 76 3.50 10.42 -21.84
CA LYS A 76 2.06 10.30 -21.55
C LYS A 76 1.74 9.58 -20.25
N LEU A 77 2.74 9.28 -19.41
CA LEU A 77 2.59 8.56 -18.15
C LEU A 77 1.51 9.17 -17.25
N TYR A 78 1.64 10.46 -16.95
CA TYR A 78 0.70 11.15 -16.06
C TYR A 78 -0.74 11.20 -16.63
N ASN A 79 -0.89 11.31 -17.96
CA ASN A 79 -2.22 11.27 -18.58
C ASN A 79 -2.95 9.93 -18.33
N VAL A 80 -2.19 8.83 -18.26
CA VAL A 80 -2.71 7.51 -17.94
C VAL A 80 -2.94 7.37 -16.44
N TYR A 81 -1.96 7.76 -15.61
CA TYR A 81 -2.05 7.66 -14.16
C TYR A 81 -3.21 8.44 -13.56
N ASP A 82 -3.49 9.66 -14.02
CA ASP A 82 -4.62 10.49 -13.56
C ASP A 82 -5.99 9.82 -13.71
N LYS A 83 -6.09 8.87 -14.63
CA LYS A 83 -7.30 8.07 -14.83
C LYS A 83 -7.28 6.82 -13.95
N ILE A 84 -6.18 6.08 -13.97
CA ILE A 84 -6.06 4.77 -13.33
C ILE A 84 -6.10 4.89 -11.80
N ILE A 85 -5.54 5.94 -11.22
CA ILE A 85 -5.53 6.18 -9.77
C ILE A 85 -6.95 6.26 -9.16
N LYS A 86 -7.95 6.53 -9.98
CA LYS A 86 -9.37 6.65 -9.56
C LYS A 86 -10.11 5.32 -9.57
N TYR A 87 -9.53 4.26 -10.11
CA TYR A 87 -10.20 2.97 -10.21
C TYR A 87 -10.11 2.20 -8.89
N PRO A 88 -11.24 1.84 -8.28
CA PRO A 88 -11.26 1.17 -6.98
C PRO A 88 -10.63 -0.22 -6.99
N GLU A 89 -10.52 -0.85 -8.16
CA GLU A 89 -9.86 -2.14 -8.34
C GLU A 89 -8.33 -2.02 -8.20
N VAL A 90 -7.78 -0.83 -8.43
CA VAL A 90 -6.34 -0.57 -8.39
C VAL A 90 -5.94 -0.19 -6.98
N ARG A 91 -5.15 -1.05 -6.34
CA ARG A 91 -4.63 -0.81 -5.00
C ARG A 91 -3.31 -0.07 -5.04
N GLU A 92 -2.43 -0.46 -5.95
CA GLU A 92 -1.09 0.11 -6.04
C GLU A 92 -0.73 0.37 -7.48
N ILE A 93 0.03 1.44 -7.70
CA ILE A 93 0.62 1.80 -8.99
C ILE A 93 2.08 2.10 -8.73
N TYR A 94 2.95 1.41 -9.44
CA TYR A 94 4.39 1.64 -9.43
C TYR A 94 4.85 2.14 -10.77
N ASP A 95 5.58 3.25 -10.80
CA ASP A 95 6.33 3.74 -11.96
C ASP A 95 7.67 3.00 -12.00
N LEU A 96 8.06 2.49 -13.16
CA LEU A 96 9.19 1.59 -13.30
C LEU A 96 10.23 2.09 -14.28
N THR A 97 11.45 1.60 -14.10
CA THR A 97 12.49 1.64 -15.12
C THR A 97 12.54 0.30 -15.84
N GLY A 98 12.92 0.28 -17.13
CA GLY A 98 13.11 -0.94 -17.91
C GLY A 98 12.09 -1.12 -19.04
N GLU A 99 11.72 -2.36 -19.31
CA GLU A 99 10.82 -2.69 -20.43
C GLU A 99 9.39 -2.18 -20.23
N TRP A 100 8.91 -2.23 -19.00
CA TRP A 100 7.56 -1.80 -18.62
C TRP A 100 7.63 -0.46 -17.90
N ASP A 101 6.70 0.43 -18.22
CA ASP A 101 6.64 1.77 -17.61
C ASP A 101 5.92 1.75 -16.26
N ALA A 102 4.93 0.89 -16.09
CA ALA A 102 4.17 0.78 -14.85
C ALA A 102 3.73 -0.63 -14.51
N ILE A 103 3.57 -0.89 -13.20
CA ILE A 103 2.88 -2.07 -12.68
C ILE A 103 1.72 -1.62 -11.80
N LEU A 104 0.57 -2.27 -11.99
CA LEU A 104 -0.59 -2.18 -11.13
C LEU A 104 -0.73 -3.45 -10.30
N VAL A 105 -1.12 -3.29 -9.03
CA VAL A 105 -1.66 -4.38 -8.20
C VAL A 105 -3.16 -4.15 -8.07
N CYS A 106 -3.95 -5.10 -8.58
CA CYS A 106 -5.40 -4.99 -8.67
C CYS A 106 -6.10 -6.15 -7.99
N PHE A 107 -7.26 -5.88 -7.39
CA PHE A 107 -8.08 -6.87 -6.71
C PHE A 107 -9.46 -6.98 -7.33
N PHE A 108 -9.90 -8.22 -7.56
CA PHE A 108 -11.19 -8.52 -8.18
C PHE A 108 -11.94 -9.60 -7.39
N LYS A 109 -13.27 -9.54 -7.43
CA LYS A 109 -14.10 -10.58 -6.83
C LYS A 109 -14.22 -11.80 -7.73
N LYS A 110 -14.25 -11.60 -9.05
CA LYS A 110 -14.47 -12.65 -10.04
C LYS A 110 -13.60 -12.42 -11.27
N ARG A 111 -13.28 -13.50 -11.98
CA ARG A 111 -12.56 -13.44 -13.25
C ARG A 111 -13.22 -12.53 -14.29
N ARG A 112 -14.55 -12.48 -14.31
CA ARG A 112 -15.32 -11.60 -15.21
C ARG A 112 -15.03 -10.12 -14.93
N ASP A 113 -14.80 -9.75 -13.67
CA ASP A 113 -14.51 -8.36 -13.29
C ASP A 113 -13.13 -7.95 -13.81
N LEU A 114 -12.13 -8.85 -13.74
CA LEU A 114 -10.82 -8.64 -14.36
C LEU A 114 -10.95 -8.50 -15.88
N ASP A 115 -11.66 -9.41 -16.56
CA ASP A 115 -11.84 -9.35 -18.02
C ASP A 115 -12.49 -8.02 -18.44
N ASN A 116 -13.53 -7.59 -17.73
CA ASN A 116 -14.17 -6.31 -17.97
C ASN A 116 -13.24 -5.12 -17.73
N PHE A 117 -12.46 -5.16 -16.64
CA PHE A 117 -11.47 -4.11 -16.32
C PHE A 117 -10.45 -3.94 -17.44
N LEU A 118 -9.88 -5.04 -17.93
CA LEU A 118 -8.90 -5.01 -19.03
C LEU A 118 -9.49 -4.44 -20.31
N LYS A 119 -10.70 -4.83 -20.66
CA LYS A 119 -11.35 -4.45 -21.92
C LYS A 119 -11.92 -3.04 -21.92
N THR A 120 -12.32 -2.52 -20.77
CA THR A 120 -13.00 -1.22 -20.67
C THR A 120 -12.15 -0.16 -19.99
N LYS A 121 -11.64 -0.43 -18.79
CA LYS A 121 -10.92 0.58 -17.99
C LYS A 121 -9.47 0.76 -18.40
N LEU A 122 -8.79 -0.29 -18.87
CA LEU A 122 -7.42 -0.20 -19.39
C LEU A 122 -7.36 0.01 -20.91
N ASN A 123 -8.49 0.06 -21.60
CA ASN A 123 -8.54 0.47 -23.00
C ASN A 123 -8.46 2.01 -23.11
N LEU A 124 -7.35 2.57 -22.68
CA LEU A 124 -7.09 3.99 -22.65
C LEU A 124 -6.14 4.41 -23.78
N PRO A 125 -6.30 5.63 -24.33
CA PRO A 125 -5.29 6.23 -25.20
C PRO A 125 -3.94 6.22 -24.49
N HIS A 126 -2.88 5.99 -25.25
CA HIS A 126 -1.48 5.95 -24.80
C HIS A 126 -1.05 4.70 -24.03
N ILE A 127 -1.92 3.76 -23.75
CA ILE A 127 -1.50 2.42 -23.32
C ILE A 127 -1.19 1.61 -24.57
N GLU A 128 0.08 1.29 -24.79
CA GLU A 128 0.56 0.57 -25.99
C GLU A 128 0.44 -0.94 -25.83
N ARG A 129 0.73 -1.42 -24.61
CA ARG A 129 0.75 -2.85 -24.30
C ARG A 129 0.39 -3.09 -22.84
N VAL A 130 -0.34 -4.16 -22.62
CA VAL A 130 -0.69 -4.65 -21.27
C VAL A 130 -0.28 -6.12 -21.18
N MET A 131 0.34 -6.48 -20.06
CA MET A 131 0.61 -7.87 -19.70
C MET A 131 0.02 -8.14 -18.32
N THR A 132 -0.86 -9.13 -18.24
CA THR A 132 -1.60 -9.45 -17.01
C THR A 132 -1.12 -10.79 -16.45
N HIS A 133 -0.73 -10.77 -15.19
CA HIS A 133 -0.42 -11.96 -14.41
C HIS A 133 -1.50 -12.14 -13.34
N VAL A 134 -2.18 -13.28 -13.37
CA VAL A 134 -3.08 -13.68 -12.28
C VAL A 134 -2.23 -14.33 -11.20
N VAL A 135 -2.32 -13.82 -9.97
CA VAL A 135 -1.64 -14.39 -8.82
C VAL A 135 -2.31 -15.68 -8.42
N LEU A 136 -1.56 -16.78 -8.39
CA LEU A 136 -2.08 -18.08 -7.96
C LEU A 136 -2.08 -18.21 -6.43
N ASN A 137 -0.98 -17.81 -5.80
CA ASN A 137 -0.81 -17.88 -4.36
C ASN A 137 0.00 -16.68 -3.87
N VAL A 138 -0.41 -16.08 -2.78
CA VAL A 138 0.39 -15.07 -2.08
C VAL A 138 1.27 -15.80 -1.05
N ILE A 139 2.56 -15.84 -1.31
CA ILE A 139 3.52 -16.55 -0.43
C ILE A 139 3.86 -15.73 0.81
N LYS A 140 3.89 -14.41 0.66
CA LYS A 140 4.12 -13.48 1.77
C LYS A 140 3.43 -12.15 1.46
N ASP A 141 2.64 -11.67 2.40
CA ASP A 141 2.06 -10.32 2.39
C ASP A 141 2.20 -9.73 3.80
N GLU A 142 3.29 -9.02 4.03
CA GLU A 142 3.57 -8.38 5.32
C GLU A 142 2.93 -6.99 5.36
N LYS A 143 1.87 -6.88 6.15
CA LYS A 143 1.10 -5.63 6.32
C LYS A 143 1.78 -4.62 7.27
N ARG A 144 2.70 -5.10 8.10
CA ARG A 144 3.39 -4.25 9.07
C ARG A 144 4.47 -3.41 8.40
N ALA A 145 4.70 -2.22 8.95
CA ALA A 145 5.76 -1.34 8.48
C ALA A 145 7.14 -2.01 8.64
N PHE A 146 8.05 -1.74 7.70
CA PHE A 146 9.41 -2.30 7.70
C PHE A 146 10.30 -1.55 8.71
N ILE A 147 10.05 -1.77 10.01
CA ILE A 147 10.74 -1.10 11.12
C ILE A 147 11.94 -1.91 11.63
N GLU A 148 11.98 -3.20 11.36
CA GLU A 148 13.06 -4.10 11.83
C GLU A 148 14.44 -3.72 11.24
N ALA A 149 14.48 -3.01 10.10
CA ALA A 149 15.70 -2.52 9.47
C ALA A 149 16.22 -1.18 10.06
N LEU A 150 15.54 -0.63 11.07
CA LEU A 150 15.93 0.58 11.78
C LEU A 150 16.77 0.19 13.03
#